data_16969e4902f9612939fe9af78cbabf0b
#
_entry.id   16969e4902f9612939fe9af78cbabf0b
#
_cell.length_a   1.000
_cell.length_b   1.000
_cell.length_c   1.000
_cell.angle_alpha   90.00
_cell.angle_beta   90.00
_cell.angle_gamma   90.00
#
_symmetry.space_group_name_H-M   'P 1'
#
loop_
_entity.id
_entity.type
_entity.pdbx_description
1 polymer ?
#
loop_
_entity_poly.entity_id
_entity_poly.type
_entity_poly.pdbx_seq_one_letter_code
_entity_poly.pdbx_strand_id
1 'polypeptide(L)'
;IKSCILLAAMKTPGKTKIKSIPSRDHTEKLFKYLKLPIKISKEKNTDLISYKGVKNYKGFNYIIPGDISSSSFFIVLTLLSKNSKIIIKNVNVNKSRTGIIDILKMMNAKITLKNKKNYNGEYVADIFVKSTNKLKSINCPLNMNSRSIDEFLLIFLVCAVANGISKFKKIGELRNKETDRLKFANIFLNKIGIKTKVTKDNFKIYGNPDLKLTKIYKISNFDKDHRACMLSFITALTLGGKWIINDIDSINTSFPNFISLLKNLGAKIN
;
A
#
# COMPACT_ATOMS: atom_id res chain seq x y z
N ILE A 1 9.20 -7.42 -12.27
CA ILE A 1 9.89 -7.80 -13.53
C ILE A 1 11.17 -6.98 -13.72
N LYS A 2 11.17 -5.62 -13.72
CA LYS A 2 12.37 -4.79 -13.92
C LYS A 2 13.54 -5.17 -13.00
N SER A 3 13.30 -5.26 -11.70
CA SER A 3 14.33 -5.59 -10.71
C SER A 3 14.93 -6.97 -10.97
N CYS A 4 14.12 -7.96 -11.32
CA CYS A 4 14.57 -9.30 -11.65
C CYS A 4 15.58 -9.27 -12.84
N ILE A 5 15.21 -8.56 -13.91
CA ILE A 5 16.09 -8.42 -15.09
C ILE A 5 17.39 -7.68 -14.73
N LEU A 6 17.30 -6.59 -13.94
CA LEU A 6 18.49 -5.83 -13.53
C LEU A 6 19.43 -6.68 -12.65
N LEU A 7 18.87 -7.45 -11.72
CA LEU A 7 19.67 -8.35 -10.86
C LEU A 7 20.33 -9.47 -11.69
N ALA A 8 19.60 -10.08 -12.62
CA ALA A 8 20.17 -11.07 -13.53
C ALA A 8 21.27 -10.47 -14.41
N ALA A 9 21.11 -9.21 -14.84
CA ALA A 9 22.08 -8.50 -15.66
C ALA A 9 23.37 -8.11 -14.91
N MET A 10 23.39 -8.19 -13.57
CA MET A 10 24.53 -7.69 -12.79
C MET A 10 25.86 -8.26 -13.26
N LYS A 11 25.95 -9.57 -13.45
CA LYS A 11 27.17 -10.26 -13.89
C LYS A 11 27.16 -10.67 -15.37
N THR A 12 26.10 -10.32 -16.10
CA THR A 12 25.99 -10.67 -17.52
C THR A 12 26.92 -9.79 -18.36
N PRO A 13 27.78 -10.36 -19.21
CA PRO A 13 28.60 -9.58 -20.14
C PRO A 13 27.74 -8.73 -21.06
N GLY A 14 28.25 -7.53 -21.43
CA GLY A 14 27.57 -6.66 -22.38
C GLY A 14 26.56 -5.70 -21.74
N LYS A 15 25.59 -5.28 -22.54
CA LYS A 15 24.64 -4.22 -22.21
C LYS A 15 23.21 -4.74 -22.26
N THR A 16 22.50 -4.70 -21.15
CA THR A 16 21.07 -5.01 -21.04
C THR A 16 20.25 -3.74 -21.18
N LYS A 17 19.24 -3.78 -22.03
CA LYS A 17 18.29 -2.68 -22.22
C LYS A 17 16.88 -3.15 -21.82
N ILE A 18 16.18 -2.33 -21.03
CA ILE A 18 14.82 -2.59 -20.57
C ILE A 18 13.95 -1.41 -20.98
N LYS A 19 12.84 -1.69 -21.66
CA LYS A 19 11.77 -0.73 -21.94
C LYS A 19 10.54 -1.14 -21.12
N SER A 20 10.05 -0.27 -20.25
CA SER A 20 8.93 -0.59 -19.36
C SER A 20 8.06 0.63 -19.07
N ILE A 21 6.81 0.41 -18.75
CA ILE A 21 5.97 1.45 -18.15
C ILE A 21 6.54 1.84 -16.77
N PRO A 22 6.40 3.10 -16.34
CA PRO A 22 6.85 3.56 -15.03
C PRO A 22 6.25 2.73 -13.90
N SER A 23 7.11 2.21 -13.05
CA SER A 23 6.75 1.42 -11.87
C SER A 23 7.75 1.68 -10.76
N ARG A 24 7.77 0.85 -9.71
CA ARG A 24 8.73 0.95 -8.60
C ARG A 24 10.17 1.03 -9.12
N ASP A 25 10.97 1.97 -8.58
CA ASP A 25 12.31 2.30 -9.05
C ASP A 25 13.41 2.13 -7.99
N HIS A 26 13.15 1.30 -6.97
CA HIS A 26 14.10 1.08 -5.87
C HIS A 26 15.43 0.50 -6.35
N THR A 27 15.40 -0.49 -7.25
CA THR A 27 16.61 -1.13 -7.78
C THR A 27 17.43 -0.13 -8.58
N GLU A 28 16.80 0.67 -9.41
CA GLU A 28 17.44 1.71 -10.19
C GLU A 28 18.12 2.76 -9.30
N LYS A 29 17.47 3.16 -8.22
CA LYS A 29 18.02 4.09 -7.23
C LYS A 29 19.20 3.50 -6.47
N LEU A 30 19.06 2.24 -6.03
CA LEU A 30 20.15 1.53 -5.37
C LEU A 30 21.37 1.40 -6.30
N PHE A 31 21.16 1.02 -7.57
CA PHE A 31 22.25 0.93 -8.54
C PHE A 31 22.95 2.27 -8.77
N LYS A 32 22.18 3.37 -8.83
CA LYS A 32 22.77 4.72 -8.91
C LYS A 32 23.55 5.08 -7.65
N TYR A 33 23.01 4.79 -6.47
CA TYR A 33 23.70 5.03 -5.20
C TYR A 33 25.04 4.27 -5.13
N LEU A 34 25.05 3.02 -5.58
CA LEU A 34 26.24 2.18 -5.66
C LEU A 34 27.18 2.56 -6.84
N LYS A 35 26.88 3.63 -7.58
CA LYS A 35 27.64 4.09 -8.75
C LYS A 35 27.80 3.00 -9.82
N LEU A 36 26.85 2.08 -9.92
CA LEU A 36 26.84 1.07 -10.96
C LEU A 36 26.49 1.69 -12.33
N PRO A 37 26.95 1.11 -13.44
CA PRO A 37 26.78 1.69 -14.78
C PRO A 37 25.36 1.53 -15.32
N ILE A 38 24.42 2.22 -14.68
CA ILE A 38 23.00 2.31 -15.06
C ILE A 38 22.70 3.67 -15.66
N LYS A 39 21.99 3.69 -16.79
CA LYS A 39 21.44 4.90 -17.42
C LYS A 39 19.93 4.74 -17.50
N ILE A 40 19.20 5.81 -17.16
CA ILE A 40 17.75 5.85 -17.19
C ILE A 40 17.33 7.09 -17.96
N SER A 41 16.54 6.92 -18.99
CA SER A 41 15.87 7.97 -19.75
C SER A 41 14.38 7.69 -19.82
N LYS A 42 13.59 8.72 -20.14
CA LYS A 42 12.13 8.62 -20.28
C LYS A 42 11.74 8.95 -21.71
N GLU A 43 10.89 8.13 -22.29
CA GLU A 43 10.25 8.38 -23.57
C GLU A 43 8.73 8.32 -23.38
N LYS A 44 8.06 9.48 -23.51
CA LYS A 44 6.60 9.59 -23.29
C LYS A 44 6.19 8.93 -21.96
N ASN A 45 5.55 7.77 -22.04
CA ASN A 45 5.04 6.99 -20.90
C ASN A 45 5.88 5.75 -20.60
N THR A 46 7.12 5.67 -21.04
CA THR A 46 8.02 4.54 -20.83
C THR A 46 9.35 4.97 -20.22
N ASP A 47 9.86 4.14 -19.32
CA ASP A 47 11.23 4.23 -18.82
C ASP A 47 12.12 3.35 -19.71
N LEU A 48 13.21 3.94 -20.21
CA LEU A 48 14.29 3.23 -20.88
C LEU A 48 15.45 3.10 -19.91
N ILE A 49 15.76 1.88 -19.54
CA ILE A 49 16.82 1.56 -18.59
C ILE A 49 17.90 0.78 -19.34
N SER A 50 19.14 1.21 -19.19
CA SER A 50 20.29 0.53 -19.75
C SER A 50 21.29 0.26 -18.64
N TYR A 51 21.74 -0.97 -18.54
CA TYR A 51 22.71 -1.40 -17.57
C TYR A 51 23.84 -2.20 -18.24
N LYS A 52 25.09 -1.99 -17.81
CA LYS A 52 26.26 -2.77 -18.23
C LYS A 52 26.74 -3.61 -17.05
N GLY A 53 26.78 -4.92 -17.21
CA GLY A 53 27.28 -5.82 -16.17
C GLY A 53 28.72 -5.50 -15.79
N VAL A 54 29.06 -5.72 -14.52
CA VAL A 54 30.41 -5.51 -13.99
C VAL A 54 30.95 -6.80 -13.36
N LYS A 55 32.27 -6.97 -13.37
CA LYS A 55 32.90 -8.19 -12.84
C LYS A 55 32.87 -8.23 -11.32
N ASN A 56 33.14 -7.10 -10.66
CA ASN A 56 33.32 -7.01 -9.23
C ASN A 56 32.35 -6.01 -8.60
N TYR A 57 31.84 -6.32 -7.42
CA TYR A 57 30.99 -5.49 -6.59
C TYR A 57 31.65 -5.26 -5.24
N LYS A 58 31.51 -4.04 -4.71
CA LYS A 58 31.93 -3.72 -3.34
C LYS A 58 30.76 -3.93 -2.39
N GLY A 59 31.03 -4.53 -1.24
CA GLY A 59 30.08 -4.57 -0.14
C GLY A 59 29.74 -3.16 0.36
N PHE A 60 28.56 -3.00 0.95
CA PHE A 60 28.09 -1.73 1.49
C PHE A 60 27.17 -1.97 2.68
N ASN A 61 27.12 -0.98 3.58
CA ASN A 61 26.17 -0.95 4.69
C ASN A 61 24.94 -0.15 4.28
N TYR A 62 23.76 -0.67 4.58
CA TYR A 62 22.51 -0.03 4.24
C TYR A 62 21.49 -0.21 5.35
N ILE A 63 20.92 0.88 5.86
CA ILE A 63 19.81 0.85 6.80
C ILE A 63 18.52 0.86 5.99
N ILE A 64 17.74 -0.19 6.11
CA ILE A 64 16.46 -0.30 5.41
C ILE A 64 15.43 0.56 6.13
N PRO A 65 14.82 1.57 5.46
CA PRO A 65 13.77 2.38 6.06
C PRO A 65 12.47 1.59 6.23
N GLY A 66 11.55 2.11 7.06
CA GLY A 66 10.22 1.53 7.22
C GLY A 66 9.47 1.43 5.89
N ASP A 67 8.70 0.36 5.73
CA ASP A 67 7.88 0.13 4.52
C ASP A 67 6.57 0.91 4.57
N ILE A 68 6.28 1.63 3.48
CA ILE A 68 5.02 2.40 3.36
C ILE A 68 3.79 1.49 3.34
N SER A 69 3.87 0.28 2.78
CA SER A 69 2.75 -0.65 2.75
C SER A 69 2.38 -1.13 4.17
N SER A 70 3.36 -1.49 4.98
CA SER A 70 3.16 -1.82 6.40
C SER A 70 2.65 -0.62 7.19
N SER A 71 3.22 0.55 6.95
CA SER A 71 2.81 1.82 7.59
C SER A 71 1.36 2.19 7.25
N SER A 72 0.87 1.81 6.07
CA SER A 72 -0.47 2.15 5.58
C SER A 72 -1.59 1.60 6.47
N PHE A 73 -1.40 0.45 7.11
CA PHE A 73 -2.37 -0.10 8.06
C PHE A 73 -2.55 0.82 9.25
N PHE A 74 -1.47 1.33 9.81
CA PHE A 74 -1.51 2.27 10.95
C PHE A 74 -1.95 3.67 10.55
N ILE A 75 -1.67 4.10 9.31
CA ILE A 75 -2.21 5.34 8.74
C ILE A 75 -3.73 5.26 8.72
N VAL A 76 -4.30 4.20 8.14
CA VAL A 76 -5.75 4.02 8.02
C VAL A 76 -6.39 3.78 9.39
N LEU A 77 -5.77 2.98 10.26
CA LEU A 77 -6.22 2.81 11.64
C LEU A 77 -6.40 4.16 12.32
N THR A 78 -5.37 5.01 12.31
CA THR A 78 -5.42 6.32 12.95
C THR A 78 -6.42 7.27 12.29
N LEU A 79 -6.46 7.25 10.96
CA LEU A 79 -7.36 8.11 10.19
C LEU A 79 -8.83 7.87 10.54
N LEU A 80 -9.22 6.61 10.74
CA LEU A 80 -10.59 6.19 11.02
C LEU A 80 -10.91 6.11 12.54
N SER A 81 -9.91 6.11 13.40
CA SER A 81 -10.11 6.11 14.87
C SER A 81 -10.44 7.52 15.38
N LYS A 82 -11.33 7.63 16.36
CA LYS A 82 -11.70 8.92 16.96
C LYS A 82 -10.56 9.54 17.74
N ASN A 83 -10.39 10.86 17.62
CA ASN A 83 -9.44 11.67 18.41
C ASN A 83 -7.99 11.10 18.45
N SER A 84 -7.56 10.46 17.38
CA SER A 84 -6.30 9.75 17.30
C SER A 84 -5.25 10.51 16.51
N LYS A 85 -3.99 10.31 16.90
CA LYS A 85 -2.81 10.82 16.19
C LYS A 85 -1.67 9.81 16.28
N ILE A 86 -0.85 9.71 15.23
CA ILE A 86 0.34 8.86 15.20
C ILE A 86 1.46 9.56 14.44
N ILE A 87 2.70 9.26 14.80
CA ILE A 87 3.89 9.55 14.01
C ILE A 87 4.57 8.23 13.69
N ILE A 88 4.67 7.89 12.41
CA ILE A 88 5.39 6.71 11.93
C ILE A 88 6.73 7.20 11.41
N LYS A 89 7.82 6.83 12.09
CA LYS A 89 9.14 7.38 11.84
C LYS A 89 9.90 6.64 10.74
N ASN A 90 10.77 7.39 10.03
CA ASN A 90 11.75 6.85 9.09
C ASN A 90 11.15 5.93 8.00
N VAL A 91 10.00 6.30 7.44
CA VAL A 91 9.32 5.53 6.38
C VAL A 91 9.87 5.93 5.02
N ASN A 92 10.11 4.95 4.14
CA ASN A 92 10.41 5.22 2.74
C ASN A 92 9.22 5.90 2.06
N VAL A 93 9.45 7.11 1.55
CA VAL A 93 8.42 7.91 0.87
C VAL A 93 8.74 8.10 -0.61
N ASN A 94 9.22 7.05 -1.24
CA ASN A 94 9.40 7.01 -2.68
C ASN A 94 8.08 7.30 -3.40
N LYS A 95 8.10 8.27 -4.32
CA LYS A 95 6.91 8.69 -5.08
C LYS A 95 6.26 7.55 -5.86
N SER A 96 7.02 6.52 -6.26
CA SER A 96 6.46 5.34 -6.94
C SER A 96 5.67 4.40 -6.01
N ARG A 97 5.69 4.65 -4.69
CA ARG A 97 5.03 3.85 -3.65
C ARG A 97 4.02 4.62 -2.79
N THR A 98 4.05 5.94 -2.81
CA THR A 98 3.23 6.78 -1.91
C THR A 98 1.88 7.17 -2.48
N GLY A 99 1.37 6.45 -3.46
CA GLY A 99 0.07 6.73 -4.05
C GLY A 99 -1.06 6.74 -3.03
N ILE A 100 -1.03 5.85 -2.03
CA ILE A 100 -2.01 5.86 -0.94
C ILE A 100 -2.04 7.19 -0.19
N ILE A 101 -0.88 7.81 0.11
CA ILE A 101 -0.83 9.11 0.80
C ILE A 101 -1.52 10.18 -0.06
N ASP A 102 -1.23 10.20 -1.36
CA ASP A 102 -1.82 11.17 -2.28
C ASP A 102 -3.33 10.97 -2.42
N ILE A 103 -3.80 9.72 -2.56
CA ILE A 103 -5.23 9.38 -2.61
C ILE A 103 -5.93 9.80 -1.34
N LEU A 104 -5.40 9.45 -0.17
CA LEU A 104 -6.02 9.79 1.12
C LEU A 104 -6.06 11.31 1.33
N LYS A 105 -5.04 12.05 0.91
CA LYS A 105 -5.08 13.53 0.94
C LYS A 105 -6.17 14.10 0.02
N MET A 106 -6.34 13.56 -1.18
CA MET A 106 -7.46 13.94 -2.06
C MET A 106 -8.81 13.64 -1.44
N MET A 107 -8.90 12.64 -0.56
CA MET A 107 -10.09 12.31 0.24
C MET A 107 -10.23 13.14 1.52
N ASN A 108 -9.45 14.21 1.67
CA ASN A 108 -9.45 15.12 2.84
C ASN A 108 -8.80 14.53 4.11
N ALA A 109 -7.92 13.54 3.98
CA ALA A 109 -7.18 12.99 5.12
C ALA A 109 -6.11 13.96 5.64
N LYS A 110 -5.97 14.03 6.96
CA LYS A 110 -4.96 14.87 7.64
C LYS A 110 -3.63 14.11 7.77
N ILE A 111 -2.84 14.10 6.71
CA ILE A 111 -1.53 13.43 6.64
C ILE A 111 -0.46 14.45 6.25
N THR A 112 0.63 14.51 7.02
CA THR A 112 1.77 15.39 6.76
C THR A 112 3.07 14.59 6.79
N LEU A 113 3.97 14.88 5.86
CA LEU A 113 5.33 14.34 5.87
C LEU A 113 6.25 15.37 6.54
N LYS A 114 7.00 14.94 7.56
CA LYS A 114 7.98 15.75 8.29
C LYS A 114 9.36 15.11 8.20
N ASN A 115 10.40 15.87 8.52
CA ASN A 115 11.78 15.38 8.58
C ASN A 115 12.21 14.63 7.29
N LYS A 116 11.74 15.10 6.13
CA LYS A 116 12.06 14.46 4.86
C LYS A 116 13.54 14.64 4.54
N LYS A 117 14.22 13.53 4.30
CA LYS A 117 15.64 13.50 3.92
C LYS A 117 15.89 12.50 2.80
N ASN A 118 16.97 12.73 2.04
CA ASN A 118 17.48 11.71 1.12
C ASN A 118 18.41 10.80 1.91
N TYR A 119 18.18 9.51 1.81
CA TYR A 119 18.99 8.49 2.43
C TYR A 119 19.34 7.43 1.39
N ASN A 120 20.61 7.41 0.99
CA ASN A 120 21.14 6.41 0.03
C ASN A 120 20.34 6.34 -1.29
N GLY A 121 19.95 7.52 -1.83
CA GLY A 121 19.18 7.63 -3.07
C GLY A 121 17.67 7.49 -2.91
N GLU A 122 17.17 7.16 -1.72
CA GLU A 122 15.74 7.09 -1.40
C GLU A 122 15.32 8.23 -0.48
N TYR A 123 14.08 8.70 -0.67
CA TYR A 123 13.50 9.66 0.28
C TYR A 123 12.86 8.93 1.45
N VAL A 124 13.21 9.39 2.65
CA VAL A 124 12.68 8.92 3.93
C VAL A 124 12.05 10.10 4.66
N ALA A 125 10.92 9.87 5.33
CA ALA A 125 10.25 10.89 6.13
C ALA A 125 9.51 10.27 7.31
N ASP A 126 9.15 11.12 8.27
CA ASP A 126 8.19 10.80 9.32
C ASP A 126 6.77 11.12 8.82
N ILE A 127 5.86 10.16 8.93
CA ILE A 127 4.47 10.32 8.52
C ILE A 127 3.65 10.67 9.75
N PHE A 128 3.13 11.89 9.78
CA PHE A 128 2.23 12.36 10.82
C PHE A 128 0.79 12.27 10.35
N VAL A 129 -0.06 11.55 11.09
CA VAL A 129 -1.48 11.32 10.78
C VAL A 129 -2.34 11.78 11.94
N LYS A 130 -3.46 12.41 11.63
CA LYS A 130 -4.55 12.70 12.58
C LYS A 130 -5.85 12.12 12.07
N SER A 131 -6.73 11.71 12.98
CA SER A 131 -8.09 11.29 12.67
C SER A 131 -8.84 12.34 11.84
N THR A 132 -9.73 11.89 10.99
CA THR A 132 -10.50 12.75 10.07
C THR A 132 -11.95 12.30 10.01
N ASN A 133 -12.86 13.20 10.43
CA ASN A 133 -14.29 12.89 10.52
C ASN A 133 -15.06 13.15 9.22
N LYS A 134 -14.50 13.87 8.26
CA LYS A 134 -15.16 14.28 7.00
C LYS A 134 -14.33 13.83 5.80
N LEU A 135 -14.32 12.53 5.56
CA LEU A 135 -13.71 11.96 4.37
C LEU A 135 -14.62 12.12 3.16
N LYS A 136 -14.04 12.44 2.00
CA LYS A 136 -14.75 12.60 0.72
C LYS A 136 -14.47 11.43 -0.20
N SER A 137 -15.45 11.07 -1.01
CA SER A 137 -15.25 10.11 -2.11
C SER A 137 -14.25 10.60 -3.14
N ILE A 138 -13.73 9.70 -3.96
CA ILE A 138 -12.73 10.00 -4.97
C ILE A 138 -13.05 9.36 -6.33
N ASN A 139 -12.81 10.10 -7.40
CA ASN A 139 -12.55 9.53 -8.71
C ASN A 139 -11.04 9.32 -8.84
N CYS A 140 -10.57 8.10 -8.59
CA CYS A 140 -9.14 7.82 -8.48
C CYS A 140 -8.43 8.05 -9.83
N PRO A 141 -7.41 8.93 -9.89
CA PRO A 141 -6.63 9.14 -11.10
C PRO A 141 -5.87 7.87 -11.51
N LEU A 142 -5.82 7.58 -12.81
CA LEU A 142 -5.21 6.35 -13.34
C LEU A 142 -3.72 6.19 -13.00
N ASN A 143 -2.98 7.29 -12.90
CA ASN A 143 -1.56 7.28 -12.54
C ASN A 143 -1.31 6.92 -11.07
N MET A 144 -2.35 6.80 -10.24
CA MET A 144 -2.25 6.30 -8.87
C MET A 144 -2.27 4.77 -8.81
N ASN A 145 -2.76 4.08 -9.84
CA ASN A 145 -2.95 2.63 -9.79
C ASN A 145 -1.66 1.87 -9.48
N SER A 146 -0.59 2.07 -10.25
CA SER A 146 0.69 1.40 -10.02
C SER A 146 1.38 1.85 -8.72
N ARG A 147 1.12 3.09 -8.27
CA ARG A 147 1.71 3.69 -7.07
C ARG A 147 1.04 3.24 -5.76
N SER A 148 -0.16 2.63 -5.85
CA SER A 148 -0.99 2.21 -4.71
C SER A 148 -1.48 0.78 -4.84
N ILE A 149 -0.92 0.00 -5.76
CA ILE A 149 -1.46 -1.31 -6.14
C ILE A 149 -1.61 -2.27 -4.94
N ASP A 150 -0.74 -2.15 -3.97
CA ASP A 150 -0.76 -3.02 -2.80
C ASP A 150 -1.59 -2.45 -1.63
N GLU A 151 -2.00 -1.20 -1.70
CA GLU A 151 -2.76 -0.50 -0.65
C GLU A 151 -4.25 -0.35 -0.99
N PHE A 152 -4.72 -0.82 -2.15
CA PHE A 152 -6.11 -0.63 -2.57
C PHE A 152 -7.14 -1.20 -1.60
N LEU A 153 -6.87 -2.32 -0.94
CA LEU A 153 -7.80 -2.87 0.06
C LEU A 153 -8.06 -1.86 1.20
N LEU A 154 -7.01 -1.19 1.68
CA LEU A 154 -7.12 -0.14 2.69
C LEU A 154 -7.82 1.11 2.17
N ILE A 155 -7.51 1.52 0.93
CA ILE A 155 -8.17 2.65 0.28
C ILE A 155 -9.67 2.38 0.13
N PHE A 156 -10.07 1.15 -0.23
CA PHE A 156 -11.48 0.76 -0.34
C PHE A 156 -12.19 0.81 1.02
N LEU A 157 -11.52 0.43 2.11
CA LEU A 157 -12.06 0.59 3.46
C LEU A 157 -12.30 2.07 3.80
N VAL A 158 -11.36 2.96 3.46
CA VAL A 158 -11.54 4.41 3.68
C VAL A 158 -12.70 4.94 2.81
N CYS A 159 -12.83 4.46 1.57
CA CYS A 159 -13.96 4.81 0.70
C CYS A 159 -15.31 4.32 1.24
N ALA A 160 -15.31 3.20 1.98
CA ALA A 160 -16.52 2.64 2.59
C ALA A 160 -17.17 3.59 3.61
N VAL A 161 -16.36 4.42 4.28
CA VAL A 161 -16.83 5.42 5.27
C VAL A 161 -16.73 6.86 4.79
N ALA A 162 -16.41 7.07 3.52
CA ALA A 162 -16.36 8.41 2.92
C ALA A 162 -17.74 8.85 2.43
N ASN A 163 -17.98 10.16 2.40
CA ASN A 163 -19.21 10.70 1.83
C ASN A 163 -19.18 10.65 0.30
N GLY A 164 -20.17 10.00 -0.32
CA GLY A 164 -20.36 9.93 -1.76
C GLY A 164 -19.87 8.63 -2.41
N ILE A 165 -19.68 8.65 -3.73
CA ILE A 165 -19.36 7.47 -4.53
C ILE A 165 -17.90 7.54 -5.00
N SER A 166 -17.08 6.60 -4.55
CA SER A 166 -15.70 6.46 -5.03
C SER A 166 -15.64 5.56 -6.27
N LYS A 167 -14.79 5.95 -7.24
CA LYS A 167 -14.67 5.25 -8.53
C LYS A 167 -13.22 4.95 -8.85
N PHE A 168 -12.96 3.71 -9.23
CA PHE A 168 -11.65 3.20 -9.64
C PHE A 168 -11.76 2.56 -11.00
N LYS A 169 -10.82 2.87 -11.91
CA LYS A 169 -10.78 2.33 -13.27
C LYS A 169 -9.44 1.69 -13.55
N LYS A 170 -9.43 0.67 -14.42
CA LYS A 170 -8.21 -0.04 -14.86
C LYS A 170 -7.38 -0.60 -13.70
N ILE A 171 -8.05 -1.20 -12.72
CA ILE A 171 -7.42 -1.85 -11.55
C ILE A 171 -7.50 -3.39 -11.61
N GLY A 172 -7.69 -3.96 -12.80
CA GLY A 172 -7.79 -5.42 -13.01
C GLY A 172 -6.57 -6.21 -12.54
N GLU A 173 -5.38 -5.58 -12.46
CA GLU A 173 -4.17 -6.20 -11.90
C GLU A 173 -4.37 -6.72 -10.46
N LEU A 174 -5.31 -6.17 -9.71
CA LEU A 174 -5.64 -6.64 -8.36
C LEU A 174 -6.19 -8.07 -8.32
N ARG A 175 -6.66 -8.59 -9.45
CA ARG A 175 -7.12 -9.99 -9.57
C ARG A 175 -5.98 -11.00 -9.63
N ASN A 176 -4.79 -10.53 -9.99
CA ASN A 176 -3.58 -11.34 -10.17
C ASN A 176 -2.61 -11.18 -8.98
N LYS A 177 -3.13 -10.85 -7.79
CA LYS A 177 -2.35 -10.80 -6.55
C LYS A 177 -2.41 -12.18 -5.85
N GLU A 178 -2.02 -12.24 -4.59
CA GLU A 178 -2.08 -13.45 -3.76
C GLU A 178 -3.48 -14.07 -3.79
N THR A 179 -4.51 -13.21 -3.86
CA THR A 179 -5.90 -13.57 -4.13
C THR A 179 -6.46 -12.64 -5.22
N ASP A 180 -7.66 -12.92 -5.75
CA ASP A 180 -8.44 -11.91 -6.49
C ASP A 180 -8.93 -10.84 -5.50
N ARG A 181 -8.08 -9.82 -5.26
CA ARG A 181 -8.36 -8.73 -4.31
C ARG A 181 -9.59 -7.89 -4.66
N LEU A 182 -9.98 -7.81 -5.95
CA LEU A 182 -11.24 -7.14 -6.32
C LEU A 182 -12.45 -7.96 -5.90
N LYS A 183 -12.41 -9.28 -6.12
CA LYS A 183 -13.46 -10.20 -5.66
C LYS A 183 -13.56 -10.18 -4.13
N PHE A 184 -12.42 -10.30 -3.45
CA PHE A 184 -12.35 -10.22 -1.99
C PHE A 184 -12.95 -8.90 -1.48
N ALA A 185 -12.51 -7.75 -2.00
CA ALA A 185 -13.00 -6.44 -1.57
C ALA A 185 -14.50 -6.29 -1.78
N ASN A 186 -15.02 -6.78 -2.91
CA ASN A 186 -16.46 -6.76 -3.19
C ASN A 186 -17.25 -7.57 -2.14
N ILE A 187 -16.83 -8.80 -1.88
CA ILE A 187 -17.48 -9.68 -0.88
C ILE A 187 -17.37 -9.06 0.52
N PHE A 188 -16.17 -8.63 0.89
CA PHE A 188 -15.89 -8.05 2.21
C PHE A 188 -16.73 -6.79 2.49
N LEU A 189 -16.74 -5.83 1.56
CA LEU A 189 -17.49 -4.59 1.72
C LEU A 189 -19.00 -4.82 1.75
N ASN A 190 -19.54 -5.72 0.92
CA ASN A 190 -20.94 -6.08 0.98
C ASN A 190 -21.30 -6.77 2.31
N LYS A 191 -20.40 -7.62 2.85
CA LYS A 191 -20.61 -8.26 4.16
C LYS A 191 -20.74 -7.27 5.31
N ILE A 192 -20.05 -6.14 5.24
CA ILE A 192 -20.17 -5.06 6.22
C ILE A 192 -21.24 -4.01 5.86
N GLY A 193 -22.10 -4.28 4.89
CA GLY A 193 -23.24 -3.45 4.52
C GLY A 193 -22.95 -2.31 3.54
N ILE A 194 -21.79 -2.32 2.88
CA ILE A 194 -21.43 -1.31 1.87
C ILE A 194 -21.77 -1.80 0.46
N LYS A 195 -22.65 -1.06 -0.22
CA LYS A 195 -22.98 -1.32 -1.62
C LYS A 195 -21.77 -1.07 -2.53
N THR A 196 -21.48 -2.03 -3.41
CA THR A 196 -20.42 -1.93 -4.40
C THR A 196 -20.89 -2.33 -5.79
N LYS A 197 -20.18 -1.89 -6.83
CA LYS A 197 -20.32 -2.41 -8.20
C LYS A 197 -18.95 -2.71 -8.74
N VAL A 198 -18.69 -3.96 -9.08
CA VAL A 198 -17.42 -4.45 -9.62
C VAL A 198 -17.61 -4.92 -11.06
N THR A 199 -16.66 -4.61 -11.94
CA THR A 199 -16.52 -5.19 -13.27
C THR A 199 -15.16 -5.85 -13.38
N LYS A 200 -14.78 -6.29 -14.59
CA LYS A 200 -13.44 -6.86 -14.81
C LYS A 200 -12.31 -5.95 -14.28
N ASP A 201 -12.38 -4.65 -14.59
CA ASP A 201 -11.29 -3.70 -14.33
C ASP A 201 -11.69 -2.46 -13.53
N ASN A 202 -12.96 -2.34 -13.12
CA ASN A 202 -13.42 -1.15 -12.43
C ASN A 202 -14.14 -1.51 -11.13
N PHE A 203 -14.09 -0.58 -10.18
CA PHE A 203 -14.76 -0.75 -8.90
C PHE A 203 -15.42 0.57 -8.49
N LYS A 204 -16.68 0.51 -8.06
CA LYS A 204 -17.42 1.61 -7.46
C LYS A 204 -17.82 1.24 -6.04
N ILE A 205 -17.64 2.17 -5.11
CA ILE A 205 -17.94 2.00 -3.69
C ILE A 205 -18.88 3.14 -3.29
N TYR A 206 -20.04 2.79 -2.77
CA TYR A 206 -21.03 3.73 -2.26
C TYR A 206 -20.77 3.91 -0.77
N GLY A 207 -20.05 4.96 -0.41
CA GLY A 207 -19.63 5.19 0.97
C GLY A 207 -20.80 5.54 1.89
N ASN A 208 -20.66 5.15 3.15
CA ASN A 208 -21.56 5.44 4.24
C ASN A 208 -20.79 6.03 5.43
N PRO A 209 -20.78 7.36 5.62
CA PRO A 209 -20.06 8.00 6.74
C PRO A 209 -20.55 7.58 8.13
N ASP A 210 -21.80 7.13 8.22
CA ASP A 210 -22.41 6.72 9.49
C ASP A 210 -22.31 5.22 9.76
N LEU A 211 -21.50 4.52 8.96
CA LEU A 211 -21.31 3.08 9.09
C LEU A 211 -20.78 2.72 10.50
N LYS A 212 -21.59 1.96 11.23
CA LYS A 212 -21.22 1.35 12.51
C LYS A 212 -21.56 -0.13 12.47
N LEU A 213 -20.62 -0.95 12.83
CA LEU A 213 -20.79 -2.40 12.84
C LEU A 213 -21.18 -2.86 14.25
N THR A 214 -22.27 -3.60 14.36
CA THR A 214 -22.81 -4.09 15.66
C THR A 214 -22.93 -5.60 15.72
N LYS A 215 -22.81 -6.29 14.58
CA LYS A 215 -22.99 -7.74 14.46
C LYS A 215 -21.69 -8.50 14.80
N ILE A 216 -21.81 -9.83 14.79
CA ILE A 216 -20.65 -10.74 14.83
C ILE A 216 -20.24 -11.03 13.40
N TYR A 217 -18.96 -10.79 13.10
CA TYR A 217 -18.33 -11.04 11.80
C TYR A 217 -17.33 -12.17 11.92
N LYS A 218 -17.58 -13.27 11.23
CA LYS A 218 -16.63 -14.39 11.13
C LYS A 218 -15.97 -14.31 9.76
N ILE A 219 -14.64 -14.23 9.75
CA ILE A 219 -13.84 -14.21 8.52
C ILE A 219 -12.72 -15.23 8.67
N SER A 220 -12.63 -16.09 7.69
CA SER A 220 -11.60 -17.12 7.55
C SER A 220 -11.29 -17.29 6.06
N ASN A 221 -10.27 -18.04 5.77
CA ASN A 221 -9.87 -18.39 4.41
C ASN A 221 -9.50 -17.16 3.56
N PHE A 222 -8.35 -16.56 3.92
CA PHE A 222 -7.77 -15.43 3.19
C PHE A 222 -6.91 -15.88 2.00
N ASP A 223 -6.90 -17.19 1.66
CA ASP A 223 -6.02 -17.76 0.62
C ASP A 223 -4.56 -17.31 0.79
N LYS A 224 -4.10 -17.24 2.06
CA LYS A 224 -2.77 -16.73 2.46
C LYS A 224 -2.51 -15.25 2.13
N ASP A 225 -3.52 -14.46 1.77
CA ASP A 225 -3.36 -13.01 1.56
C ASP A 225 -3.31 -12.26 2.90
N HIS A 226 -2.09 -11.97 3.33
CA HIS A 226 -1.82 -11.24 4.57
C HIS A 226 -2.48 -9.84 4.60
N ARG A 227 -2.66 -9.18 3.45
CA ARG A 227 -3.28 -7.84 3.39
C ARG A 227 -4.78 -7.91 3.61
N ALA A 228 -5.43 -8.95 3.08
CA ALA A 228 -6.85 -9.22 3.32
C ALA A 228 -7.09 -9.53 4.81
N CYS A 229 -6.22 -10.33 5.41
CA CYS A 229 -6.26 -10.64 6.83
C CYS A 229 -6.07 -9.37 7.70
N MET A 230 -4.98 -8.62 7.48
CA MET A 230 -4.71 -7.38 8.23
C MET A 230 -5.80 -6.32 8.05
N LEU A 231 -6.43 -6.21 6.87
CA LEU A 231 -7.59 -5.33 6.62
C LEU A 231 -8.72 -5.63 7.60
N SER A 232 -9.00 -6.91 7.87
CA SER A 232 -10.07 -7.33 8.78
C SER A 232 -9.84 -6.82 10.20
N PHE A 233 -8.59 -6.86 10.70
CA PHE A 233 -8.22 -6.26 11.99
C PHE A 233 -8.44 -4.75 12.01
N ILE A 234 -7.98 -4.03 10.97
CA ILE A 234 -8.19 -2.59 10.90
C ILE A 234 -9.68 -2.25 10.87
N THR A 235 -10.49 -3.01 10.12
CA THR A 235 -11.94 -2.81 10.06
C THR A 235 -12.59 -3.03 11.43
N ALA A 236 -12.23 -4.11 12.12
CA ALA A 236 -12.73 -4.43 13.46
C ALA A 236 -12.45 -3.30 14.46
N LEU A 237 -11.21 -2.81 14.47
CA LEU A 237 -10.74 -1.78 15.42
C LEU A 237 -11.33 -0.39 15.13
N THR A 238 -11.73 -0.11 13.90
CA THR A 238 -12.19 1.23 13.48
C THR A 238 -13.71 1.35 13.37
N LEU A 239 -14.39 0.30 12.94
CA LEU A 239 -15.83 0.34 12.65
C LEU A 239 -16.71 -0.38 13.70
N GLY A 240 -16.08 -1.10 14.63
CA GLY A 240 -16.77 -1.83 15.70
C GLY A 240 -17.25 -3.22 15.30
N GLY A 241 -18.25 -3.74 16.04
CA GLY A 241 -18.71 -5.13 15.95
C GLY A 241 -17.81 -6.11 16.69
N LYS A 242 -18.24 -7.38 16.77
CA LYS A 242 -17.42 -8.49 17.30
C LYS A 242 -16.86 -9.28 16.13
N TRP A 243 -15.55 -9.48 16.11
CA TRP A 243 -14.88 -10.15 15.00
C TRP A 243 -14.20 -11.44 15.45
N ILE A 244 -14.35 -12.48 14.67
CA ILE A 244 -13.64 -13.74 14.78
C ILE A 244 -12.85 -13.88 13.48
N ILE A 245 -11.53 -13.70 13.57
CA ILE A 245 -10.60 -13.71 12.44
C ILE A 245 -9.70 -14.92 12.59
N ASN A 246 -9.88 -15.90 11.72
CA ASN A 246 -9.08 -17.13 11.70
C ASN A 246 -8.01 -17.03 10.61
N ASP A 247 -7.12 -18.03 10.53
CA ASP A 247 -6.11 -18.16 9.47
C ASP A 247 -5.16 -16.94 9.40
N ILE A 248 -4.69 -16.51 10.57
CA ILE A 248 -3.87 -15.31 10.74
C ILE A 248 -2.38 -15.52 10.41
N ASP A 249 -1.94 -16.75 10.20
CA ASP A 249 -0.52 -17.10 10.00
C ASP A 249 0.10 -16.41 8.77
N SER A 250 -0.73 -16.07 7.79
CA SER A 250 -0.30 -15.31 6.60
C SER A 250 0.33 -13.95 6.95
N ILE A 251 -0.03 -13.34 8.07
CA ILE A 251 0.54 -12.07 8.54
C ILE A 251 2.04 -12.20 8.79
N ASN A 252 2.48 -13.34 9.33
CA ASN A 252 3.88 -13.59 9.68
C ASN A 252 4.82 -13.56 8.49
N THR A 253 4.31 -13.78 7.27
CA THR A 253 5.10 -13.76 6.03
C THR A 253 5.56 -12.37 5.63
N SER A 254 4.87 -11.32 6.09
CA SER A 254 5.14 -9.94 5.66
C SER A 254 5.25 -8.93 6.80
N PHE A 255 4.55 -9.18 7.93
CA PHE A 255 4.52 -8.26 9.06
C PHE A 255 4.36 -9.00 10.40
N PRO A 256 5.38 -9.77 10.84
CA PRO A 256 5.28 -10.62 12.04
C PRO A 256 4.84 -9.88 13.31
N ASN A 257 5.24 -8.62 13.45
CA ASN A 257 4.94 -7.80 14.63
C ASN A 257 3.60 -7.06 14.55
N PHE A 258 2.76 -7.30 13.53
CA PHE A 258 1.53 -6.53 13.31
C PHE A 258 0.59 -6.59 14.52
N ILE A 259 0.27 -7.80 15.00
CA ILE A 259 -0.65 -8.00 16.13
C ILE A 259 -0.09 -7.41 17.42
N SER A 260 1.20 -7.61 17.70
CA SER A 260 1.84 -7.05 18.89
C SER A 260 1.84 -5.52 18.88
N LEU A 261 2.08 -4.90 17.72
CA LEU A 261 1.99 -3.45 17.58
C LEU A 261 0.57 -2.92 17.78
N LEU A 262 -0.46 -3.63 17.29
CA LEU A 262 -1.85 -3.27 17.56
C LEU A 262 -2.17 -3.33 19.05
N LYS A 263 -1.73 -4.40 19.75
CA LYS A 263 -1.91 -4.55 21.21
C LYS A 263 -1.18 -3.42 21.97
N ASN A 264 0.03 -3.06 21.58
CA ASN A 264 0.80 -1.95 22.17
C ASN A 264 0.11 -0.58 21.97
N LEU A 265 -0.68 -0.44 20.92
CA LEU A 265 -1.51 0.75 20.68
C LEU A 265 -2.87 0.70 21.39
N GLY A 266 -3.12 -0.32 22.22
CA GLY A 266 -4.31 -0.46 23.04
C GLY A 266 -5.43 -1.31 22.43
N ALA A 267 -5.18 -2.04 21.33
CA ALA A 267 -6.17 -2.93 20.76
C ALA A 267 -6.39 -4.15 21.66
N LYS A 268 -7.67 -4.44 21.97
CA LYS A 268 -8.09 -5.63 22.70
C LYS A 268 -8.27 -6.78 21.70
N ILE A 269 -7.27 -7.65 21.60
CA ILE A 269 -7.23 -8.83 20.72
C ILE A 269 -6.92 -10.04 21.60
N ASN A 270 -7.88 -10.95 21.68
CA ASN A 270 -7.78 -12.22 22.41
C ASN A 270 -7.33 -13.33 21.46
#